data_e303b72fb26ff9be4ca7cddc76bb02bf
#
_entry.id   e303b72fb26ff9be4ca7cddc76bb02bf
#
_cell.length_a   1.000
_cell.length_b   1.000
_cell.length_c   1.000
_cell.angle_alpha   90.00
_cell.angle_beta   90.00
_cell.angle_gamma   90.00
#
_symmetry.space_group_name_H-M   'P 1'
#
loop_
_entity.id
_entity.type
_entity.pdbx_description
1 polymer ?
#
loop_
_entity_poly.entity_id
_entity_poly.type
_entity_poly.pdbx_seq_one_letter_code
_entity_poly.pdbx_strand_id
1 'polypeptide(L)'
;MRTHLLTALVAAAVAVALVPAALAAGVRVRVEGQTQTIFGAAQPTVQVGGTTSALDALEAASLAGEFYYHVKQFSFGPFVDQIGRYPGAGSNGWAIKVNGASPQVGADKVTVKSGDVVLWYWAAFGDLGGPPTLDLRASGTNCYAVVPQDDTGKSVATSGTVLHVGSKRTVPVKGAKTCVGRHPGLVVRATAPGAVRSNVLK
;
A
#
# COMPACT_ATOMS: atom_id res chain seq x y z
N MET A 1 66.80 50.47 -6.93
CA MET A 1 66.41 49.06 -7.20
C MET A 1 65.14 48.78 -6.42
N ARG A 2 63.98 48.71 -7.11
CA ARG A 2 62.67 48.39 -6.50
C ARG A 2 62.22 47.03 -7.02
N THR A 3 62.19 46.03 -6.14
CA THR A 3 61.77 44.66 -6.37
C THR A 3 60.25 44.59 -6.20
N HIS A 4 59.51 44.32 -7.30
CA HIS A 4 58.07 44.04 -7.23
C HIS A 4 57.85 42.56 -7.00
N LEU A 5 57.26 42.19 -5.85
CA LEU A 5 56.73 40.85 -5.55
C LEU A 5 55.33 40.75 -6.20
N LEU A 6 55.19 39.89 -7.19
CA LEU A 6 53.91 39.46 -7.78
C LEU A 6 53.35 38.31 -6.94
N THR A 7 52.29 38.58 -6.17
CA THR A 7 51.53 37.56 -5.45
C THR A 7 50.50 36.96 -6.39
N ALA A 8 50.67 35.72 -6.79
CA ALA A 8 49.70 34.97 -7.60
C ALA A 8 48.60 34.39 -6.66
N LEU A 9 47.39 34.86 -6.78
CA LEU A 9 46.21 34.26 -6.13
C LEU A 9 45.73 33.07 -6.95
N VAL A 10 45.85 31.86 -6.43
CA VAL A 10 45.28 30.65 -7.01
C VAL A 10 43.83 30.55 -6.48
N ALA A 11 42.85 30.84 -7.30
CA ALA A 11 41.44 30.60 -7.00
C ALA A 11 41.11 29.13 -7.27
N ALA A 12 40.97 28.35 -6.21
CA ALA A 12 40.46 26.97 -6.32
C ALA A 12 38.94 27.00 -6.48
N ALA A 13 38.45 26.72 -7.67
CA ALA A 13 37.02 26.52 -7.94
C ALA A 13 36.59 25.16 -7.41
N VAL A 14 35.83 25.13 -6.31
CA VAL A 14 35.18 23.93 -5.82
C VAL A 14 33.94 23.68 -6.69
N ALA A 15 34.05 22.73 -7.61
CA ALA A 15 32.89 22.22 -8.35
C ALA A 15 32.03 21.37 -7.42
N VAL A 16 30.94 21.93 -6.93
CA VAL A 16 29.89 21.18 -6.22
C VAL A 16 29.15 20.35 -7.27
N ALA A 17 29.46 19.05 -7.32
CA ALA A 17 28.71 18.12 -8.13
C ALA A 17 27.29 18.00 -7.51
N LEU A 18 26.30 18.61 -8.18
CA LEU A 18 24.88 18.37 -7.91
C LEU A 18 24.56 16.92 -8.28
N VAL A 19 24.65 16.00 -7.32
CA VAL A 19 24.10 14.66 -7.46
C VAL A 19 22.59 14.82 -7.56
N PRO A 20 21.93 14.41 -8.67
CA PRO A 20 20.49 14.46 -8.73
C PRO A 20 19.94 13.58 -7.61
N ALA A 21 19.23 14.18 -6.66
CA ALA A 21 18.46 13.42 -5.68
C ALA A 21 17.49 12.56 -6.47
N ALA A 22 17.62 11.24 -6.37
CA ALA A 22 16.63 10.33 -6.93
C ALA A 22 15.27 10.73 -6.35
N LEU A 23 14.35 11.16 -7.23
CA LEU A 23 13.04 11.61 -6.80
C LEU A 23 12.33 10.41 -6.18
N ALA A 24 12.09 10.48 -4.87
CA ALA A 24 11.33 9.46 -4.17
C ALA A 24 9.91 9.38 -4.75
N ALA A 25 9.41 8.17 -5.00
CA ALA A 25 8.05 7.96 -5.48
C ALA A 25 7.05 8.05 -4.33
N GLY A 26 6.04 8.92 -4.44
CA GLY A 26 4.95 9.01 -3.48
C GLY A 26 3.93 7.90 -3.73
N VAL A 27 3.97 6.81 -2.97
CA VAL A 27 3.15 5.60 -3.13
C VAL A 27 2.13 5.52 -2.00
N ARG A 28 0.88 5.20 -2.32
CA ARG A 28 -0.17 4.96 -1.31
C ARG A 28 -0.09 3.52 -0.83
N VAL A 29 0.09 3.31 0.47
CA VAL A 29 0.26 1.97 1.03
C VAL A 29 -0.79 1.63 2.06
N ARG A 30 -1.26 0.39 2.02
CA ARG A 30 -2.14 -0.22 3.01
C ARG A 30 -1.65 -1.63 3.34
N VAL A 31 -1.65 -1.98 4.64
CA VAL A 31 -1.26 -3.31 5.13
C VAL A 31 -2.39 -3.88 5.97
N GLU A 32 -3.02 -4.95 5.47
CA GLU A 32 -4.16 -5.63 6.10
C GLU A 32 -3.74 -6.97 6.68
N GLY A 33 -3.69 -7.06 8.01
CA GLY A 33 -3.54 -8.34 8.69
C GLY A 33 -4.86 -9.13 8.70
N GLN A 34 -4.83 -10.33 9.22
CA GLN A 34 -5.99 -11.23 9.27
C GLN A 34 -7.20 -10.58 9.95
N THR A 35 -7.00 -9.95 11.11
CA THR A 35 -8.09 -9.41 11.93
C THR A 35 -8.13 -7.88 12.01
N GLN A 36 -7.04 -7.20 11.65
CA GLN A 36 -6.93 -5.75 11.77
C GLN A 36 -6.07 -5.15 10.65
N THR A 37 -6.25 -3.86 10.39
CA THR A 37 -5.30 -3.08 9.60
C THR A 37 -4.05 -2.84 10.43
N ILE A 38 -2.89 -3.15 9.87
CA ILE A 38 -1.58 -2.91 10.49
C ILE A 38 -1.15 -1.47 10.19
N PHE A 39 -1.32 -1.06 8.93
CA PHE A 39 -0.94 0.28 8.48
C PHE A 39 -1.88 0.80 7.40
N GLY A 40 -2.08 2.10 7.39
CA GLY A 40 -2.60 2.81 6.23
C GLY A 40 -4.05 2.51 5.86
N ALA A 41 -4.96 2.40 6.82
CA ALA A 41 -6.39 2.21 6.52
C ALA A 41 -6.93 3.23 5.49
N ALA A 42 -6.50 4.50 5.56
CA ALA A 42 -6.84 5.56 4.60
C ALA A 42 -5.85 5.68 3.42
N GLN A 43 -4.98 4.71 3.24
CA GLN A 43 -3.95 4.67 2.19
C GLN A 43 -3.06 5.93 2.16
N PRO A 44 -2.35 6.24 3.24
CA PRO A 44 -1.45 7.38 3.26
C PRO A 44 -0.35 7.21 2.21
N THR A 45 0.15 8.32 1.70
CA THR A 45 1.32 8.32 0.81
C THR A 45 2.58 8.19 1.64
N VAL A 46 3.42 7.22 1.31
CA VAL A 46 4.80 7.08 1.80
C VAL A 46 5.78 7.43 0.68
N GLN A 47 6.96 7.91 1.05
CA GLN A 47 8.02 8.23 0.09
C GLN A 47 8.91 6.99 -0.08
N VAL A 48 8.94 6.44 -1.28
CA VAL A 48 9.71 5.25 -1.62
C VAL A 48 10.98 5.67 -2.34
N GLY A 49 12.12 5.40 -1.72
CA GLY A 49 13.45 5.61 -2.31
C GLY A 49 14.01 4.34 -2.96
N GLY A 50 15.29 4.39 -3.32
CA GLY A 50 16.01 3.23 -3.85
C GLY A 50 15.52 2.79 -5.22
N THR A 51 15.28 1.49 -5.39
CA THR A 51 14.78 0.89 -6.64
C THR A 51 13.30 1.12 -6.89
N THR A 52 12.60 1.75 -5.94
CA THR A 52 11.15 2.01 -6.00
C THR A 52 10.34 0.75 -6.26
N SER A 53 10.65 -0.32 -5.56
CA SER A 53 9.90 -1.58 -5.64
C SER A 53 8.72 -1.62 -4.67
N ALA A 54 7.82 -2.59 -4.85
CA ALA A 54 6.74 -2.82 -3.89
C ALA A 54 7.25 -3.30 -2.53
N LEU A 55 8.44 -3.92 -2.47
CA LEU A 55 9.10 -4.26 -1.21
C LEU A 55 9.65 -3.00 -0.53
N ASP A 56 10.25 -2.07 -1.28
CA ASP A 56 10.68 -0.76 -0.74
C ASP A 56 9.47 0.06 -0.23
N ALA A 57 8.29 -0.09 -0.86
CA ALA A 57 7.06 0.52 -0.36
C ALA A 57 6.60 -0.09 0.98
N LEU A 58 6.82 -1.39 1.21
CA LEU A 58 6.58 -2.02 2.52
C LEU A 58 7.56 -1.51 3.56
N GLU A 59 8.84 -1.38 3.21
CA GLU A 59 9.86 -0.81 4.10
C GLU A 59 9.49 0.62 4.52
N ALA A 60 9.17 1.48 3.55
CA ALA A 60 8.76 2.85 3.84
C ALA A 60 7.50 2.90 4.72
N ALA A 61 6.54 2.00 4.51
CA ALA A 61 5.34 1.89 5.34
C ALA A 61 5.66 1.35 6.75
N SER A 62 6.59 0.40 6.87
CA SER A 62 7.05 -0.16 8.13
C SER A 62 7.70 0.92 9.01
N LEU A 63 8.56 1.74 8.44
CA LEU A 63 9.19 2.88 9.12
C LEU A 63 8.16 3.94 9.53
N ALA A 64 7.20 4.26 8.66
CA ALA A 64 6.17 5.26 8.94
C ALA A 64 5.13 4.80 9.97
N GLY A 65 4.88 3.50 10.06
CA GLY A 65 3.86 2.89 10.92
C GLY A 65 4.43 2.13 12.12
N GLU A 66 5.76 2.11 12.27
CA GLU A 66 6.48 1.45 13.36
C GLU A 66 6.05 -0.01 13.57
N PHE A 67 5.89 -0.76 12.47
CA PHE A 67 5.56 -2.19 12.51
C PHE A 67 6.70 -3.04 11.95
N TYR A 68 6.86 -4.23 12.52
CA TYR A 68 7.87 -5.21 12.10
C TYR A 68 7.39 -5.98 10.87
N TYR A 69 8.32 -6.34 9.98
CA TYR A 69 8.14 -7.37 8.98
C TYR A 69 9.43 -8.21 8.84
N HIS A 70 9.29 -9.42 8.30
CA HIS A 70 10.40 -10.34 8.08
C HIS A 70 10.41 -10.84 6.63
N VAL A 71 11.62 -10.97 6.09
CA VAL A 71 11.87 -11.45 4.73
C VAL A 71 12.75 -12.67 4.78
N LYS A 72 12.30 -13.75 4.18
CA LYS A 72 13.12 -14.93 3.90
C LYS A 72 13.72 -14.86 2.50
N GLN A 73 14.98 -15.25 2.39
CA GLN A 73 15.65 -15.35 1.10
C GLN A 73 15.50 -16.75 0.55
N PHE A 74 14.95 -16.86 -0.66
CA PHE A 74 14.82 -18.11 -1.42
C PHE A 74 15.61 -18.02 -2.74
N SER A 75 15.74 -19.13 -3.47
CA SER A 75 16.39 -19.17 -4.78
C SER A 75 15.70 -18.29 -5.83
N PHE A 76 14.38 -18.05 -5.68
CA PHE A 76 13.60 -17.18 -6.56
C PHE A 76 13.60 -15.71 -6.12
N GLY A 77 14.20 -15.38 -4.97
CA GLY A 77 14.30 -14.02 -4.43
C GLY A 77 13.75 -13.86 -3.01
N PRO A 78 13.65 -12.61 -2.53
CA PRO A 78 13.11 -12.30 -1.21
C PRO A 78 11.61 -12.55 -1.15
N PHE A 79 11.16 -13.13 -0.03
CA PHE A 79 9.76 -13.42 0.24
C PHE A 79 9.37 -12.91 1.62
N VAL A 80 8.34 -12.08 1.69
CA VAL A 80 7.80 -11.57 2.97
C VAL A 80 6.99 -12.67 3.61
N ASP A 81 7.50 -13.25 4.69
CA ASP A 81 6.86 -14.37 5.38
C ASP A 81 6.14 -13.95 6.68
N GLN A 82 6.37 -12.73 7.15
CA GLN A 82 5.68 -12.17 8.31
C GLN A 82 5.54 -10.65 8.22
N ILE A 83 4.37 -10.11 8.57
CA ILE A 83 4.18 -8.69 8.88
C ILE A 83 3.43 -8.57 10.20
N GLY A 84 3.98 -7.80 11.13
CA GLY A 84 3.49 -7.71 12.49
C GLY A 84 3.42 -9.09 13.17
N ARG A 85 2.28 -9.40 13.77
CA ARG A 85 2.06 -10.67 14.48
C ARG A 85 1.54 -11.83 13.61
N TYR A 86 1.50 -11.67 12.29
CA TYR A 86 0.90 -12.65 11.38
C TYR A 86 1.99 -13.35 10.54
N PRO A 87 2.54 -14.49 11.00
CA PRO A 87 3.45 -15.30 10.19
C PRO A 87 2.68 -16.09 9.14
N GLY A 88 3.29 -16.29 7.96
CA GLY A 88 2.81 -17.22 6.97
C GLY A 88 3.03 -18.66 7.42
N ALA A 89 2.06 -19.55 7.14
CA ALA A 89 2.18 -20.99 7.40
C ALA A 89 1.24 -21.79 6.49
N GLY A 90 1.74 -22.85 5.89
CA GLY A 90 0.99 -23.70 4.95
C GLY A 90 0.51 -22.89 3.74
N SER A 91 -0.79 -22.92 3.47
CA SER A 91 -1.42 -22.12 2.40
C SER A 91 -1.75 -20.68 2.81
N ASN A 92 -1.36 -20.26 4.01
CA ASN A 92 -1.61 -18.92 4.50
C ASN A 92 -0.35 -18.07 4.44
N GLY A 93 -0.47 -16.81 4.04
CA GLY A 93 0.70 -15.95 3.94
C GLY A 93 0.38 -14.54 3.46
N TRP A 94 1.44 -13.83 3.13
CA TRP A 94 1.36 -12.46 2.67
C TRP A 94 1.30 -12.40 1.15
N ALA A 95 0.35 -11.62 0.66
CA ALA A 95 0.17 -11.32 -0.75
C ALA A 95 0.22 -9.81 -0.99
N ILE A 96 0.43 -9.45 -2.24
CA ILE A 96 0.48 -8.05 -2.65
C ILE A 96 -0.42 -7.80 -3.85
N LYS A 97 -0.99 -6.60 -3.91
CA LYS A 97 -1.61 -6.04 -5.11
C LYS A 97 -1.05 -4.65 -5.37
N VAL A 98 -0.81 -4.34 -6.63
CA VAL A 98 -0.49 -2.99 -7.07
C VAL A 98 -1.61 -2.54 -8.00
N ASN A 99 -2.25 -1.42 -7.67
CA ASN A 99 -3.41 -0.88 -8.38
C ASN A 99 -4.56 -1.90 -8.56
N GLY A 100 -4.74 -2.78 -7.55
CA GLY A 100 -5.80 -3.76 -7.48
C GLY A 100 -5.48 -5.13 -8.09
N ALA A 101 -4.36 -5.30 -8.79
CA ALA A 101 -3.94 -6.57 -9.39
C ALA A 101 -2.70 -7.16 -8.70
N SER A 102 -2.66 -8.49 -8.57
CA SER A 102 -1.51 -9.23 -8.05
C SER A 102 -0.43 -9.34 -9.13
N PRO A 103 0.81 -8.91 -8.85
CA PRO A 103 1.91 -9.06 -9.80
C PRO A 103 2.31 -10.54 -9.95
N GLN A 104 2.88 -10.88 -11.12
CA GLN A 104 3.35 -12.23 -11.41
C GLN A 104 4.83 -12.43 -11.07
N VAL A 105 5.44 -11.47 -10.39
CA VAL A 105 6.85 -11.48 -9.98
C VAL A 105 6.97 -11.12 -8.50
N GLY A 106 8.12 -11.38 -7.89
CA GLY A 106 8.39 -11.03 -6.51
C GLY A 106 8.28 -9.52 -6.25
N ALA A 107 7.94 -9.14 -5.03
CA ALA A 107 7.72 -7.75 -4.64
C ALA A 107 8.94 -6.85 -4.85
N ASP A 108 10.14 -7.41 -4.81
CA ASP A 108 11.42 -6.77 -5.10
C ASP A 108 11.59 -6.36 -6.57
N LYS A 109 10.85 -7.01 -7.47
CA LYS A 109 10.89 -6.78 -8.94
C LYS A 109 9.70 -5.98 -9.47
N VAL A 110 8.72 -5.71 -8.62
CA VAL A 110 7.55 -4.90 -8.97
C VAL A 110 7.90 -3.44 -8.81
N THR A 111 8.20 -2.74 -9.90
CA THR A 111 8.42 -1.30 -9.86
C THR A 111 7.12 -0.55 -9.55
N VAL A 112 7.20 0.37 -8.59
CA VAL A 112 6.11 1.28 -8.24
C VAL A 112 6.49 2.73 -8.55
N LYS A 113 5.50 3.55 -8.85
CA LYS A 113 5.66 4.96 -9.23
C LYS A 113 4.70 5.84 -8.43
N SER A 114 4.93 7.15 -8.46
CA SER A 114 4.07 8.10 -7.77
C SER A 114 2.61 7.95 -8.17
N GLY A 115 1.74 7.89 -7.16
CA GLY A 115 0.30 7.69 -7.31
C GLY A 115 -0.15 6.23 -7.26
N ASP A 116 0.74 5.25 -7.40
CA ASP A 116 0.38 3.83 -7.27
C ASP A 116 -0.18 3.52 -5.87
N VAL A 117 -1.05 2.50 -5.83
CA VAL A 117 -1.63 1.95 -4.61
C VAL A 117 -1.07 0.56 -4.39
N VAL A 118 -0.35 0.36 -3.30
CA VAL A 118 0.18 -0.94 -2.89
C VAL A 118 -0.62 -1.44 -1.70
N LEU A 119 -1.20 -2.62 -1.85
CA LEU A 119 -1.89 -3.34 -0.78
C LEU A 119 -1.11 -4.59 -0.45
N TRP A 120 -0.60 -4.68 0.79
CA TRP A 120 -0.15 -5.91 1.40
C TRP A 120 -1.28 -6.49 2.23
N TYR A 121 -1.56 -7.80 2.09
CA TYR A 121 -2.64 -8.43 2.83
C TYR A 121 -2.30 -9.86 3.21
N TRP A 122 -2.73 -10.24 4.41
CA TRP A 122 -2.67 -11.63 4.86
C TRP A 122 -3.83 -12.41 4.23
N ALA A 123 -3.50 -13.53 3.59
CA ALA A 123 -4.44 -14.33 2.83
C ALA A 123 -4.34 -15.81 3.21
N ALA A 124 -5.48 -16.50 3.16
CA ALA A 124 -5.56 -17.95 3.01
C ALA A 124 -5.77 -18.26 1.52
N PHE A 125 -4.83 -18.93 0.91
CA PHE A 125 -4.91 -19.29 -0.51
C PHE A 125 -5.62 -20.62 -0.68
N GLY A 126 -6.61 -20.68 -1.56
CA GLY A 126 -7.30 -21.88 -2.01
C GLY A 126 -6.97 -22.21 -3.47
N ASP A 127 -7.66 -23.20 -4.01
CA ASP A 127 -7.47 -23.64 -5.40
C ASP A 127 -7.79 -22.55 -6.44
N LEU A 128 -8.59 -21.56 -6.06
CA LEU A 128 -8.98 -20.43 -6.91
C LEU A 128 -8.14 -19.17 -6.69
N GLY A 129 -7.04 -19.24 -5.96
CA GLY A 129 -6.16 -18.11 -5.65
C GLY A 129 -6.44 -17.49 -4.29
N GLY A 130 -6.10 -16.21 -4.14
CA GLY A 130 -6.29 -15.44 -2.91
C GLY A 130 -7.72 -14.93 -2.72
N PRO A 131 -8.05 -14.44 -1.51
CA PRO A 131 -9.35 -13.86 -1.24
C PRO A 131 -9.57 -12.58 -2.06
N PRO A 132 -10.81 -12.25 -2.45
CA PRO A 132 -11.13 -10.96 -3.04
C PRO A 132 -10.70 -9.81 -2.12
N THR A 133 -10.23 -8.71 -2.69
CA THR A 133 -9.89 -7.49 -1.95
C THR A 133 -10.91 -6.41 -2.24
N LEU A 134 -11.40 -5.73 -1.20
CA LEU A 134 -12.38 -4.67 -1.38
C LEU A 134 -11.71 -3.31 -1.56
N ASP A 135 -12.18 -2.56 -2.55
CA ASP A 135 -11.83 -1.15 -2.75
C ASP A 135 -13.08 -0.30 -2.54
N LEU A 136 -13.01 0.68 -1.62
CA LEU A 136 -14.09 1.61 -1.32
C LEU A 136 -13.85 2.92 -2.05
N ARG A 137 -14.84 3.35 -2.84
CA ARG A 137 -14.80 4.58 -3.62
C ARG A 137 -15.94 5.50 -3.27
N ALA A 138 -15.67 6.81 -3.19
CA ALA A 138 -16.73 7.79 -3.10
C ALA A 138 -17.58 7.79 -4.40
N SER A 139 -18.89 7.83 -4.26
CA SER A 139 -19.85 7.76 -5.39
C SER A 139 -20.99 8.77 -5.20
N GLY A 140 -20.63 10.01 -4.82
CA GLY A 140 -21.54 11.10 -4.50
C GLY A 140 -21.57 11.42 -3.00
N THR A 141 -22.37 12.41 -2.61
CA THR A 141 -22.44 12.87 -1.21
C THR A 141 -22.97 11.77 -0.29
N ASN A 142 -22.16 11.37 0.68
CA ASN A 142 -22.44 10.29 1.63
C ASN A 142 -22.80 8.94 0.96
N CYS A 143 -22.36 8.72 -0.26
CA CYS A 143 -22.61 7.50 -1.01
C CYS A 143 -21.30 6.87 -1.47
N TYR A 144 -21.26 5.55 -1.49
CA TYR A 144 -20.06 4.77 -1.73
C TYR A 144 -20.33 3.62 -2.69
N ALA A 145 -19.35 3.31 -3.53
CA ALA A 145 -19.26 2.09 -4.29
C ALA A 145 -18.23 1.17 -3.66
N VAL A 146 -18.56 -0.11 -3.52
CA VAL A 146 -17.60 -1.15 -3.12
C VAL A 146 -17.24 -1.95 -4.35
N VAL A 147 -15.96 -2.05 -4.67
CA VAL A 147 -15.44 -2.80 -5.80
C VAL A 147 -14.63 -3.98 -5.27
N PRO A 148 -15.21 -5.18 -5.19
CA PRO A 148 -14.45 -6.38 -4.90
C PRO A 148 -13.60 -6.77 -6.12
N GLN A 149 -12.32 -7.11 -5.92
CA GLN A 149 -11.38 -7.42 -7.00
C GLN A 149 -10.70 -8.76 -6.75
N ASP A 150 -10.65 -9.61 -7.76
CA ASP A 150 -9.84 -10.84 -7.78
C ASP A 150 -8.34 -10.52 -7.92
N ASP A 151 -7.51 -11.55 -8.08
CA ASP A 151 -6.06 -11.39 -8.23
C ASP A 151 -5.66 -10.74 -9.56
N THR A 152 -6.54 -10.73 -10.56
CA THR A 152 -6.29 -10.03 -11.83
C THR A 152 -6.74 -8.57 -11.82
N GLY A 153 -7.35 -8.11 -10.71
CA GLY A 153 -7.92 -6.77 -10.58
C GLY A 153 -9.33 -6.64 -11.18
N LYS A 154 -9.91 -7.72 -11.70
CA LYS A 154 -11.28 -7.73 -12.21
C LYS A 154 -12.28 -7.72 -11.08
N SER A 155 -13.40 -7.03 -11.31
CA SER A 155 -14.49 -7.02 -10.34
C SER A 155 -15.16 -8.38 -10.27
N VAL A 156 -15.36 -8.86 -9.05
CA VAL A 156 -16.03 -10.14 -8.75
C VAL A 156 -17.21 -9.93 -7.81
N ALA A 157 -18.15 -10.88 -7.80
CA ALA A 157 -19.26 -10.83 -6.85
C ALA A 157 -18.80 -11.22 -5.44
N THR A 158 -19.32 -10.50 -4.43
CA THR A 158 -19.20 -10.89 -3.01
C THR A 158 -20.57 -10.85 -2.37
N SER A 159 -20.85 -11.78 -1.46
CA SER A 159 -22.10 -11.82 -0.69
C SER A 159 -21.88 -11.20 0.70
N GLY A 160 -22.97 -10.70 1.30
CA GLY A 160 -22.93 -10.19 2.67
C GLY A 160 -22.04 -8.96 2.88
N THR A 161 -21.75 -8.20 1.81
CA THR A 161 -20.96 -6.98 1.89
C THR A 161 -21.71 -5.90 2.67
N VAL A 162 -21.03 -5.27 3.62
CA VAL A 162 -21.56 -4.19 4.46
C VAL A 162 -20.61 -3.01 4.53
N LEU A 163 -21.18 -1.81 4.71
CA LEU A 163 -20.45 -0.60 5.05
C LEU A 163 -20.55 -0.38 6.58
N HIS A 164 -19.42 -0.25 7.23
CA HIS A 164 -19.32 0.23 8.61
C HIS A 164 -19.12 1.74 8.58
N VAL A 165 -19.98 2.47 9.29
CA VAL A 165 -19.92 3.92 9.45
C VAL A 165 -19.54 4.22 10.88
N GLY A 166 -18.29 4.62 11.11
CA GLY A 166 -17.70 4.62 12.45
C GLY A 166 -17.71 3.22 13.07
N SER A 167 -17.80 3.13 14.39
CA SER A 167 -17.78 1.86 15.14
C SER A 167 -19.16 1.24 15.38
N LYS A 168 -20.24 1.96 15.12
CA LYS A 168 -21.58 1.57 15.64
C LYS A 168 -22.61 1.28 14.54
N ARG A 169 -22.45 1.77 13.34
CA ARG A 169 -23.47 1.65 12.28
C ARG A 169 -22.99 0.79 11.12
N THR A 170 -23.80 -0.20 10.79
CA THR A 170 -23.57 -1.07 9.63
C THR A 170 -24.71 -0.91 8.62
N VAL A 171 -24.38 -0.77 7.35
CA VAL A 171 -25.32 -0.62 6.24
C VAL A 171 -25.05 -1.70 5.20
N PRO A 172 -25.98 -2.58 4.88
CA PRO A 172 -25.82 -3.56 3.79
C PRO A 172 -25.58 -2.86 2.45
N VAL A 173 -24.61 -3.37 1.69
CA VAL A 173 -24.35 -2.88 0.32
C VAL A 173 -25.42 -3.43 -0.60
N LYS A 174 -26.08 -2.53 -1.34
CA LYS A 174 -27.12 -2.86 -2.30
C LYS A 174 -26.78 -2.23 -3.66
N GLY A 175 -26.51 -3.07 -4.65
CA GLY A 175 -26.18 -2.62 -6.00
C GLY A 175 -24.82 -1.89 -6.11
N ALA A 176 -24.69 -1.11 -7.16
CA ALA A 176 -23.40 -0.44 -7.48
C ALA A 176 -23.05 0.74 -6.57
N LYS A 177 -24.05 1.29 -5.85
CA LYS A 177 -23.90 2.46 -4.98
C LYS A 177 -24.78 2.31 -3.75
N THR A 178 -24.21 2.58 -2.57
CA THR A 178 -24.93 2.57 -1.29
C THR A 178 -24.72 3.90 -0.57
N CYS A 179 -25.81 4.56 -0.19
CA CYS A 179 -25.78 5.82 0.53
C CYS A 179 -26.01 5.58 2.03
N VAL A 180 -25.16 6.16 2.86
CA VAL A 180 -25.20 5.94 4.32
C VAL A 180 -25.77 7.14 5.11
N GLY A 181 -26.21 8.19 4.39
CA GLY A 181 -26.67 9.42 5.04
C GLY A 181 -25.53 10.22 5.69
N ARG A 182 -25.89 11.33 6.31
CA ARG A 182 -24.92 12.25 6.93
C ARG A 182 -24.16 11.57 8.08
N HIS A 183 -22.81 11.67 8.07
CA HIS A 183 -21.92 11.04 9.06
C HIS A 183 -20.66 11.88 9.30
N PRO A 184 -20.78 13.12 9.76
CA PRO A 184 -19.67 14.06 9.87
C PRO A 184 -18.57 13.50 10.77
N GLY A 185 -17.32 13.53 10.28
CA GLY A 185 -16.13 13.07 11.00
C GLY A 185 -15.99 11.55 11.17
N LEU A 186 -16.99 10.76 10.74
CA LEU A 186 -16.90 9.29 10.82
C LEU A 186 -16.27 8.73 9.54
N VAL A 187 -15.46 7.70 9.71
CA VAL A 187 -14.90 6.92 8.59
C VAL A 187 -15.89 5.86 8.13
N VAL A 188 -15.86 5.56 6.83
CA VAL A 188 -16.61 4.46 6.23
C VAL A 188 -15.64 3.40 5.72
N ARG A 189 -15.95 2.13 5.96
CA ARG A 189 -15.19 0.97 5.53
C ARG A 189 -16.11 -0.14 5.08
N ALA A 190 -15.74 -0.87 4.03
CA ALA A 190 -16.45 -2.06 3.60
C ALA A 190 -15.80 -3.34 4.14
N THR A 191 -16.64 -4.33 4.48
CA THR A 191 -16.24 -5.71 4.76
C THR A 191 -17.17 -6.68 4.07
N ALA A 192 -16.67 -7.86 3.73
CA ALA A 192 -17.48 -8.99 3.28
C ALA A 192 -16.88 -10.30 3.83
N PRO A 193 -17.67 -11.32 4.08
CA PRO A 193 -17.16 -12.65 4.45
C PRO A 193 -16.17 -13.16 3.40
N GLY A 194 -15.03 -13.68 3.86
CA GLY A 194 -13.99 -14.23 2.98
C GLY A 194 -13.22 -13.22 2.13
N ALA A 195 -13.46 -11.91 2.30
CA ALA A 195 -12.75 -10.88 1.57
C ALA A 195 -11.84 -10.03 2.48
N VAL A 196 -10.76 -9.50 1.90
CA VAL A 196 -9.92 -8.51 2.56
C VAL A 196 -10.67 -7.18 2.66
N ARG A 197 -10.67 -6.59 3.86
CA ARG A 197 -11.33 -5.31 4.15
C ARG A 197 -10.91 -4.21 3.17
N SER A 198 -11.80 -3.25 2.92
CA SER A 198 -11.48 -2.09 2.10
C SER A 198 -10.56 -1.09 2.82
N ASN A 199 -10.07 -0.10 2.06
CA ASN A 199 -9.63 1.18 2.61
C ASN A 199 -10.77 1.87 3.35
N VAL A 200 -10.44 2.92 4.11
CA VAL A 200 -11.43 3.81 4.73
C VAL A 200 -11.53 5.13 3.96
N LEU A 201 -12.72 5.71 3.94
CA LEU A 201 -13.00 7.07 3.47
C LEU A 201 -13.68 7.87 4.58
N LYS A 202 -13.51 9.21 4.53
CA LYS A 202 -14.20 10.18 5.40
C LYS A 202 -15.26 10.91 4.62
#